data_e6105b98d0734df44502592a9568bc45
#
_entry.id   e6105b98d0734df44502592a9568bc45
#
_cell.length_a   1.000
_cell.length_b   1.000
_cell.length_c   1.000
_cell.angle_alpha   90.00
_cell.angle_beta   90.00
_cell.angle_gamma   90.00
#
_symmetry.space_group_name_H-M   'P 1'
#
loop_
_entity.id
_entity.type
_entity.pdbx_description
1 polymer ?
#
loop_
_entity_poly.entity_id
_entity_poly.type
_entity_poly.pdbx_seq_one_letter_code
_entity_poly.pdbx_strand_id
1 'polypeptide(L)'
;MLIPEKGVHQTSERYFFTPSSLARELFYYPTRGGHYFCSSLYSFDHRSEIAMQGDHNQNIMLFYIHSGAMELTLGSVRALAASGQVVLFDCREPYRYAASDGLEFSWLLFNGLNTRAFYRRILQAHGGRQVFMPSGVSEIAQLLDSIFTGCAADERPGEAQLSQMLHRILGL
;
A
#
# COMPACT_ATOMS: atom_id res chain seq x y z
N MET A 1 -15.96 -4.90 6.48
CA MET A 1 -15.59 -6.15 7.22
C MET A 1 -14.78 -5.75 8.43
N LEU A 2 -15.24 -6.11 9.63
CA LEU A 2 -14.53 -5.82 10.88
C LEU A 2 -13.18 -6.56 10.91
N ILE A 3 -12.12 -5.85 11.25
CA ILE A 3 -10.77 -6.39 11.25
C ILE A 3 -10.32 -6.50 12.71
N PRO A 4 -10.27 -7.71 13.29
CA PRO A 4 -9.84 -7.90 14.66
C PRO A 4 -8.30 -7.88 14.78
N GLU A 5 -7.69 -6.75 14.41
CA GLU A 5 -6.26 -6.53 14.57
C GLU A 5 -6.01 -5.59 15.76
N LYS A 6 -5.01 -5.93 16.57
CA LYS A 6 -4.66 -5.12 17.75
C LYS A 6 -4.27 -3.70 17.32
N GLY A 7 -4.94 -2.70 17.87
CA GLY A 7 -4.67 -1.30 17.58
C GLY A 7 -5.34 -0.76 16.31
N VAL A 8 -6.08 -1.57 15.57
CA VAL A 8 -6.89 -1.12 14.42
C VAL A 8 -8.30 -0.81 14.90
N HIS A 9 -8.82 0.38 14.57
CA HIS A 9 -10.18 0.81 14.92
C HIS A 9 -11.22 0.07 14.08
N GLN A 10 -12.42 -0.09 14.63
CA GLN A 10 -13.53 -0.82 13.97
C GLN A 10 -14.05 -0.13 12.70
N THR A 11 -13.77 1.16 12.53
CA THR A 11 -14.10 1.93 11.33
C THR A 11 -13.14 1.69 10.17
N SER A 12 -12.06 0.95 10.42
CA SER A 12 -11.10 0.60 9.37
C SER A 12 -11.68 -0.43 8.41
N GLU A 13 -11.28 -0.34 7.16
CA GLU A 13 -11.78 -1.21 6.08
C GLU A 13 -10.64 -1.94 5.39
N ARG A 14 -10.92 -3.17 4.96
CA ARG A 14 -10.01 -4.00 4.17
C ARG A 14 -10.74 -4.61 3.00
N TYR A 15 -10.09 -4.58 1.86
CA TYR A 15 -10.61 -5.11 0.60
C TYR A 15 -9.66 -6.16 0.02
N PHE A 16 -10.26 -7.19 -0.58
CA PHE A 16 -9.55 -8.25 -1.29
C PHE A 16 -9.94 -8.21 -2.76
N PHE A 17 -8.95 -8.34 -3.62
CA PHE A 17 -9.11 -8.36 -5.07
C PHE A 17 -8.67 -9.74 -5.58
N THR A 18 -9.43 -10.26 -6.53
CA THR A 18 -9.11 -11.52 -7.20
C THR A 18 -8.87 -11.24 -8.68
N PRO A 19 -7.64 -10.87 -9.06
CA PRO A 19 -7.32 -10.55 -10.45
C PRO A 19 -7.50 -11.79 -11.34
N SER A 20 -8.12 -11.59 -12.52
CA SER A 20 -8.26 -12.62 -13.53
C SER A 20 -6.90 -13.02 -14.13
N SER A 21 -6.87 -14.10 -14.92
CA SER A 21 -5.69 -14.48 -15.69
C SER A 21 -5.26 -13.37 -16.66
N LEU A 22 -6.23 -12.71 -17.30
CA LEU A 22 -5.98 -11.58 -18.20
C LEU A 22 -5.35 -10.39 -17.46
N ALA A 23 -5.84 -10.05 -16.27
CA ALA A 23 -5.27 -8.97 -15.46
C ALA A 23 -3.84 -9.29 -15.05
N ARG A 24 -3.55 -10.53 -14.65
CA ARG A 24 -2.20 -10.97 -14.29
C ARG A 24 -1.22 -10.91 -15.46
N GLU A 25 -1.70 -11.12 -16.68
CA GLU A 25 -0.91 -11.10 -17.90
C GLU A 25 -0.66 -9.68 -18.41
N LEU A 26 -1.66 -8.78 -18.39
CA LEU A 26 -1.63 -7.53 -19.14
C LEU A 26 -1.66 -6.25 -18.28
N PHE A 27 -2.11 -6.32 -17.02
CA PHE A 27 -2.45 -5.13 -16.24
C PHE A 27 -1.58 -4.98 -14.98
N TYR A 28 -1.57 -3.76 -14.43
CA TYR A 28 -1.36 -3.58 -13.00
C TYR A 28 -2.64 -4.00 -12.29
N TYR A 29 -2.52 -4.72 -11.19
CA TYR A 29 -3.67 -5.20 -10.44
C TYR A 29 -3.43 -5.16 -8.94
N PRO A 30 -4.43 -4.70 -8.15
CA PRO A 30 -4.38 -4.81 -6.71
C PRO A 30 -4.67 -6.26 -6.29
N THR A 31 -4.14 -6.66 -5.15
CA THR A 31 -4.46 -7.95 -4.51
C THR A 31 -5.16 -7.74 -3.18
N ARG A 32 -4.75 -6.71 -2.43
CA ARG A 32 -5.35 -6.31 -1.15
C ARG A 32 -5.18 -4.81 -0.97
N GLY A 33 -6.07 -4.21 -0.19
CA GLY A 33 -5.94 -2.82 0.20
C GLY A 33 -6.89 -2.46 1.31
N GLY A 34 -6.78 -1.25 1.82
CA GLY A 34 -7.66 -0.77 2.86
C GLY A 34 -7.34 0.63 3.33
N HIS A 35 -8.21 1.11 4.19
CA HIS A 35 -8.09 2.38 4.90
C HIS A 35 -8.15 2.11 6.40
N TYR A 36 -7.09 2.45 7.12
CA TYR A 36 -6.92 2.11 8.52
C TYR A 36 -6.80 3.35 9.41
N PHE A 37 -7.51 3.29 10.53
CA PHE A 37 -7.37 4.19 11.68
C PHE A 37 -6.75 3.39 12.81
N CYS A 38 -5.59 3.82 13.32
CA CYS A 38 -4.79 3.05 14.26
C CYS A 38 -4.40 3.83 15.51
N SER A 39 -4.38 3.11 16.62
CA SER A 39 -3.71 3.56 17.85
C SER A 39 -2.24 3.13 17.87
N SER A 40 -1.48 3.63 18.84
CA SER A 40 -0.08 3.24 19.06
C SER A 40 0.15 1.75 19.37
N LEU A 41 -0.92 0.97 19.55
CA LEU A 41 -0.84 -0.49 19.74
C LEU A 41 -0.70 -1.25 18.42
N TYR A 42 -0.92 -0.59 17.27
CA TYR A 42 -0.84 -1.24 15.97
C TYR A 42 0.61 -1.41 15.54
N SER A 43 0.97 -2.64 15.22
CA SER A 43 2.25 -2.96 14.60
C SER A 43 2.14 -4.21 13.75
N PHE A 44 2.95 -4.28 12.72
CA PHE A 44 3.04 -5.42 11.82
C PHE A 44 4.50 -5.80 11.60
N ASP A 45 4.81 -7.09 11.71
CA ASP A 45 6.17 -7.62 11.54
C ASP A 45 6.19 -8.75 10.51
N HIS A 46 6.87 -8.53 9.40
CA HIS A 46 7.01 -9.46 8.28
C HIS A 46 8.48 -9.81 8.05
N ARG A 47 9.21 -10.10 9.12
CA ARG A 47 10.64 -10.43 9.07
C ARG A 47 10.93 -11.91 9.31
N SER A 48 9.93 -12.70 9.74
CA SER A 48 10.11 -14.14 9.94
C SER A 48 10.15 -14.90 8.62
N GLU A 49 10.91 -15.99 8.55
CA GLU A 49 10.97 -16.86 7.38
C GLU A 49 9.59 -17.39 6.97
N ILE A 50 8.71 -17.70 7.96
CA ILE A 50 7.34 -18.17 7.71
C ILE A 50 6.51 -17.07 7.07
N ALA A 51 6.60 -15.84 7.56
CA ALA A 51 5.91 -14.69 6.98
C ALA A 51 6.37 -14.44 5.54
N MET A 52 7.65 -14.62 5.25
CA MET A 52 8.26 -14.41 3.94
C MET A 52 7.85 -15.45 2.87
N GLN A 53 7.17 -16.54 3.23
CA GLN A 53 6.73 -17.59 2.29
C GLN A 53 5.32 -17.36 1.71
N GLY A 54 4.60 -16.31 2.12
CA GLY A 54 3.23 -16.04 1.64
C GLY A 54 3.17 -15.45 0.22
N ASP A 55 2.05 -15.66 -0.48
CA ASP A 55 1.81 -15.14 -1.84
C ASP A 55 1.89 -13.60 -1.95
N HIS A 56 1.63 -12.89 -0.84
CA HIS A 56 1.71 -11.43 -0.80
C HIS A 56 3.14 -10.91 -1.00
N ASN A 57 4.18 -11.74 -0.80
CA ASN A 57 5.59 -11.39 -1.04
C ASN A 57 5.90 -11.07 -2.51
N GLN A 58 5.02 -11.40 -3.43
CA GLN A 58 5.22 -11.06 -4.85
C GLN A 58 4.77 -9.63 -5.19
N ASN A 59 4.19 -8.92 -4.24
CA ASN A 59 3.61 -7.59 -4.46
C ASN A 59 4.58 -6.46 -4.08
N ILE A 60 4.24 -5.27 -4.59
CA ILE A 60 4.73 -3.99 -4.06
C ILE A 60 3.68 -3.46 -3.08
N MET A 61 4.14 -2.93 -1.95
CA MET A 61 3.31 -2.26 -0.96
C MET A 61 3.40 -0.74 -1.17
N LEU A 62 2.26 -0.11 -1.19
CA LEU A 62 2.13 1.34 -1.13
C LEU A 62 1.35 1.71 0.14
N PHE A 63 1.88 2.67 0.92
CA PHE A 63 1.14 3.39 1.95
C PHE A 63 1.03 4.85 1.57
N TYR A 64 -0.11 5.45 1.89
CA TYR A 64 -0.30 6.89 1.92
C TYR A 64 -0.72 7.31 3.33
N ILE A 65 0.03 8.18 3.97
CA ILE A 65 -0.22 8.63 5.35
C ILE A 65 -1.12 9.85 5.31
N HIS A 66 -2.36 9.72 5.81
CA HIS A 66 -3.31 10.82 5.91
C HIS A 66 -3.02 11.70 7.14
N SER A 67 -2.84 11.06 8.31
CA SER A 67 -2.50 11.74 9.55
C SER A 67 -1.64 10.88 10.48
N GLY A 68 -1.00 11.48 11.48
CA GLY A 68 -0.11 10.79 12.40
C GLY A 68 1.24 10.43 11.75
N ALA A 69 1.88 9.40 12.28
CA ALA A 69 3.17 8.93 11.79
C ALA A 69 3.30 7.41 11.93
N MET A 70 4.14 6.83 11.07
CA MET A 70 4.45 5.40 11.05
C MET A 70 5.96 5.20 11.07
N GLU A 71 6.45 4.47 12.06
CA GLU A 71 7.84 4.00 12.09
C GLU A 71 7.97 2.74 11.23
N LEU A 72 9.01 2.70 10.38
CA LEU A 72 9.25 1.58 9.46
C LEU A 72 10.68 1.06 9.61
N THR A 73 10.80 -0.25 9.43
CA THR A 73 12.08 -0.91 9.15
C THR A 73 11.89 -1.71 7.85
N LEU A 74 12.61 -1.33 6.80
CA LEU A 74 12.52 -1.90 5.46
C LEU A 74 13.89 -2.48 5.11
N GLY A 75 14.03 -3.80 5.18
CA GLY A 75 15.33 -4.45 5.16
C GLY A 75 16.19 -3.96 6.33
N SER A 76 17.30 -3.29 6.05
CA SER A 76 18.21 -2.68 7.04
C SER A 76 17.93 -1.18 7.29
N VAL A 77 17.03 -0.57 6.54
CA VAL A 77 16.74 0.88 6.60
C VAL A 77 15.63 1.17 7.61
N ARG A 78 15.88 2.12 8.52
CA ARG A 78 14.85 2.69 9.38
C ARG A 78 14.37 4.02 8.81
N ALA A 79 13.06 4.22 8.81
CA ALA A 79 12.43 5.43 8.32
C ALA A 79 11.22 5.80 9.17
N LEU A 80 10.85 7.07 9.13
CA LEU A 80 9.61 7.61 9.68
C LEU A 80 8.80 8.18 8.51
N ALA A 81 7.56 7.74 8.36
CA ALA A 81 6.61 8.32 7.43
C ALA A 81 5.58 9.15 8.18
N ALA A 82 5.31 10.36 7.71
CA ALA A 82 4.39 11.32 8.29
C ALA A 82 3.30 11.73 7.30
N SER A 83 2.33 12.50 7.76
CA SER A 83 1.21 12.99 6.95
C SER A 83 1.64 13.55 5.59
N GLY A 84 0.95 13.17 4.53
CA GLY A 84 1.21 13.55 3.14
C GLY A 84 2.30 12.73 2.45
N GLN A 85 3.02 11.87 3.15
CA GLN A 85 4.06 11.03 2.56
C GLN A 85 3.52 9.70 2.05
N VAL A 86 4.20 9.22 1.01
CA VAL A 86 4.04 7.87 0.46
C VAL A 86 5.19 7.01 0.95
N VAL A 87 4.87 5.75 1.25
CA VAL A 87 5.85 4.67 1.46
C VAL A 87 5.68 3.66 0.35
N LEU A 88 6.76 3.30 -0.32
CA LEU A 88 6.74 2.31 -1.40
C LEU A 88 7.86 1.30 -1.19
N PHE A 89 7.53 0.01 -1.10
CA PHE A 89 8.53 -1.04 -0.91
C PHE A 89 8.14 -2.39 -1.52
N ASP A 90 9.15 -3.20 -1.83
CA ASP A 90 8.98 -4.57 -2.33
C ASP A 90 8.79 -5.53 -1.16
N CYS A 91 7.67 -6.24 -1.11
CA CYS A 91 7.34 -7.19 -0.03
C CYS A 91 8.22 -8.44 0.00
N ARG A 92 9.14 -8.62 -0.94
CA ARG A 92 10.17 -9.68 -0.88
C ARG A 92 11.27 -9.39 0.15
N GLU A 93 11.46 -8.12 0.49
CA GLU A 93 12.39 -7.74 1.55
C GLU A 93 11.70 -7.82 2.92
N PRO A 94 12.42 -8.16 3.99
CA PRO A 94 11.85 -8.14 5.33
C PRO A 94 11.39 -6.74 5.71
N TYR A 95 10.20 -6.61 6.28
CA TYR A 95 9.69 -5.31 6.71
C TYR A 95 8.93 -5.39 8.04
N ARG A 96 8.94 -4.28 8.74
CA ARG A 96 8.16 -4.04 9.97
C ARG A 96 7.70 -2.61 9.98
N TYR A 97 6.51 -2.37 10.53
CA TYR A 97 6.05 -1.02 10.82
C TYR A 97 5.24 -0.98 12.10
N ALA A 98 5.20 0.21 12.72
CA ALA A 98 4.45 0.48 13.94
C ALA A 98 3.83 1.87 13.87
N ALA A 99 2.60 1.99 14.36
CA ALA A 99 1.87 3.24 14.37
C ALA A 99 2.28 4.13 15.55
N SER A 100 2.32 5.45 15.34
CA SER A 100 2.05 6.42 16.41
C SER A 100 0.56 6.49 16.70
N ASP A 101 0.18 7.08 17.83
CA ASP A 101 -1.24 7.29 18.14
C ASP A 101 -1.89 8.25 17.13
N GLY A 102 -3.14 7.95 16.73
CA GLY A 102 -3.86 8.72 15.72
C GLY A 102 -3.34 8.54 14.29
N LEU A 103 -2.65 7.44 13.99
CA LEU A 103 -2.27 7.13 12.62
C LEU A 103 -3.50 6.80 11.77
N GLU A 104 -3.64 7.51 10.65
CA GLU A 104 -4.58 7.21 9.58
C GLU A 104 -3.82 7.02 8.28
N PHE A 105 -4.01 5.89 7.61
CA PHE A 105 -3.34 5.60 6.35
C PHE A 105 -4.16 4.70 5.42
N SER A 106 -3.98 4.91 4.13
CA SER A 106 -4.41 3.98 3.08
C SER A 106 -3.25 3.08 2.68
N TRP A 107 -3.55 1.83 2.39
CA TRP A 107 -2.55 0.86 1.93
C TRP A 107 -3.04 0.03 0.77
N LEU A 108 -2.13 -0.33 -0.13
CA LEU A 108 -2.44 -1.13 -1.30
C LEU A 108 -1.28 -2.08 -1.61
N LEU A 109 -1.60 -3.37 -1.72
CA LEU A 109 -0.74 -4.40 -2.27
C LEU A 109 -1.10 -4.60 -3.74
N PHE A 110 -0.14 -4.46 -4.63
CA PHE A 110 -0.36 -4.56 -6.07
C PHE A 110 0.82 -5.21 -6.80
N ASN A 111 0.56 -5.70 -8.00
CA ASN A 111 1.55 -6.29 -8.89
C ASN A 111 1.21 -5.97 -10.36
N GLY A 112 2.03 -6.46 -11.29
CA GLY A 112 1.91 -6.32 -12.74
C GLY A 112 3.23 -6.63 -13.41
N LEU A 113 3.24 -6.81 -14.73
CA LEU A 113 4.40 -7.28 -15.48
C LEU A 113 5.70 -6.49 -15.22
N ASN A 114 5.62 -5.17 -15.19
CA ASN A 114 6.77 -4.29 -15.02
C ASN A 114 6.75 -3.48 -13.71
N THR A 115 5.91 -3.87 -12.74
CA THR A 115 5.75 -3.16 -11.45
C THR A 115 7.10 -2.92 -10.77
N ARG A 116 7.99 -3.92 -10.74
CA ARG A 116 9.31 -3.77 -10.12
C ARG A 116 10.26 -2.87 -10.88
N ALA A 117 10.13 -2.79 -12.20
CA ALA A 117 10.90 -1.84 -12.99
C ALA A 117 10.45 -0.41 -12.68
N PHE A 118 9.15 -0.18 -12.56
CA PHE A 118 8.58 1.09 -12.11
C PHE A 118 9.04 1.45 -10.69
N TYR A 119 8.91 0.54 -9.75
CA TYR A 119 9.38 0.72 -8.37
C TYR A 119 10.84 1.18 -8.32
N ARG A 120 11.74 0.51 -9.03
CA ARG A 120 13.16 0.90 -9.09
C ARG A 120 13.36 2.31 -9.66
N ARG A 121 12.59 2.69 -10.68
CA ARG A 121 12.65 4.03 -11.27
C ARG A 121 12.16 5.11 -10.30
N ILE A 122 11.07 4.85 -9.58
CA ILE A 122 10.57 5.76 -8.55
C ILE A 122 11.63 5.94 -7.45
N LEU A 123 12.23 4.86 -6.95
CA LEU A 123 13.31 4.97 -5.96
C LEU A 123 14.49 5.79 -6.48
N GLN A 124 14.91 5.59 -7.72
CA GLN A 124 16.00 6.37 -8.32
C GLN A 124 15.66 7.87 -8.36
N ALA A 125 14.43 8.23 -8.74
CA ALA A 125 13.96 9.61 -8.78
C ALA A 125 13.95 10.27 -7.38
N HIS A 126 13.74 9.47 -6.33
CA HIS A 126 13.72 9.92 -4.94
C HIS A 126 15.01 9.64 -4.15
N GLY A 127 16.14 9.47 -4.85
CA GLY A 127 17.45 9.26 -4.22
C GLY A 127 17.57 7.96 -3.44
N GLY A 128 16.89 6.90 -3.86
CA GLY A 128 16.87 5.58 -3.22
C GLY A 128 15.96 5.50 -1.99
N ARG A 129 15.21 6.55 -1.66
CA ARG A 129 14.34 6.59 -0.48
C ARG A 129 13.00 5.94 -0.75
N GLN A 130 12.56 5.08 0.16
CA GLN A 130 11.26 4.40 0.12
C GLN A 130 10.15 5.24 0.75
N VAL A 131 10.48 6.29 1.50
CA VAL A 131 9.56 7.27 2.08
C VAL A 131 9.83 8.63 1.44
N PHE A 132 8.82 9.20 0.80
CA PHE A 132 8.96 10.46 0.07
C PHE A 132 7.64 11.23 -0.03
N MET A 133 7.73 12.51 -0.35
CA MET A 133 6.58 13.36 -0.67
C MET A 133 6.40 13.34 -2.19
N PRO A 134 5.30 12.78 -2.73
CA PRO A 134 5.04 12.82 -4.16
C PRO A 134 4.59 14.22 -4.59
N SER A 135 4.71 14.52 -5.88
CA SER A 135 4.23 15.80 -6.45
C SER A 135 2.69 15.89 -6.47
N GLY A 136 2.02 14.76 -6.61
CA GLY A 136 0.55 14.65 -6.71
C GLY A 136 -0.11 14.13 -5.43
N VAL A 137 0.24 14.67 -4.24
CA VAL A 137 -0.25 14.17 -2.92
C VAL A 137 -1.77 14.00 -2.87
N SER A 138 -2.53 15.04 -3.23
CA SER A 138 -3.99 15.01 -3.19
C SER A 138 -4.59 14.05 -4.22
N GLU A 139 -3.93 13.87 -5.35
CA GLU A 139 -4.38 12.96 -6.41
C GLU A 139 -4.19 11.50 -6.03
N ILE A 140 -3.09 11.13 -5.38
CA ILE A 140 -2.88 9.78 -4.86
C ILE A 140 -3.97 9.42 -3.85
N ALA A 141 -4.27 10.33 -2.91
CA ALA A 141 -5.33 10.13 -1.93
C ALA A 141 -6.69 9.90 -2.60
N GLN A 142 -7.05 10.73 -3.59
CA GLN A 142 -8.31 10.59 -4.34
C GLN A 142 -8.40 9.30 -5.14
N LEU A 143 -7.31 8.86 -5.76
CA LEU A 143 -7.28 7.61 -6.52
C LEU A 143 -7.45 6.39 -5.60
N LEU A 144 -6.78 6.37 -4.44
CA LEU A 144 -6.95 5.32 -3.44
C LEU A 144 -8.39 5.30 -2.89
N ASP A 145 -8.93 6.46 -2.55
CA ASP A 145 -10.32 6.60 -2.11
C ASP A 145 -11.30 6.09 -3.16
N SER A 146 -11.11 6.44 -4.43
CA SER A 146 -11.95 5.96 -5.54
C SER A 146 -11.90 4.43 -5.71
N ILE A 147 -10.73 3.81 -5.52
CA ILE A 147 -10.59 2.34 -5.54
C ILE A 147 -11.40 1.72 -4.41
N PHE A 148 -11.34 2.27 -3.20
CA PHE A 148 -11.98 1.69 -2.02
C PHE A 148 -13.48 1.97 -1.97
N THR A 149 -13.93 3.19 -2.31
CA THR A 149 -15.35 3.56 -2.38
C THR A 149 -16.09 2.69 -3.39
N GLY A 150 -15.53 2.46 -4.58
CA GLY A 150 -16.10 1.54 -5.56
C GLY A 150 -16.23 0.10 -5.03
N CYS A 151 -15.29 -0.34 -4.21
CA CYS A 151 -15.37 -1.65 -3.55
C CYS A 151 -16.48 -1.71 -2.48
N ALA A 152 -16.66 -0.64 -1.73
CA ALA A 152 -17.68 -0.55 -0.67
C ALA A 152 -19.10 -0.47 -1.24
N ALA A 153 -19.30 0.23 -2.35
CA ALA A 153 -20.59 0.40 -3.01
C ALA A 153 -21.05 -0.80 -3.86
N ASP A 154 -20.26 -1.88 -3.91
CA ASP A 154 -20.45 -3.02 -4.83
C ASP A 154 -20.41 -2.62 -6.33
N GLU A 155 -19.86 -1.44 -6.61
CA GLU A 155 -19.60 -0.88 -7.94
C GLU A 155 -18.10 -0.93 -8.26
N ARG A 156 -17.50 -2.09 -8.09
CA ARG A 156 -16.03 -2.26 -8.25
C ARG A 156 -15.58 -1.80 -9.63
N PRO A 157 -14.55 -0.95 -9.70
CA PRO A 157 -13.94 -0.59 -10.98
C PRO A 157 -13.50 -1.87 -11.73
N GLY A 158 -13.69 -1.89 -13.04
CA GLY A 158 -13.18 -2.98 -13.87
C GLY A 158 -11.66 -3.07 -13.83
N GLU A 159 -11.09 -4.25 -14.14
CA GLU A 159 -9.64 -4.50 -14.05
C GLU A 159 -8.82 -3.53 -14.88
N ALA A 160 -9.28 -3.16 -16.09
CA ALA A 160 -8.62 -2.16 -16.91
C ALA A 160 -8.63 -0.76 -16.26
N GLN A 161 -9.72 -0.40 -15.60
CA GLN A 161 -9.84 0.87 -14.89
C GLN A 161 -8.94 0.89 -13.64
N LEU A 162 -8.91 -0.20 -12.87
CA LEU A 162 -7.97 -0.36 -11.75
C LEU A 162 -6.52 -0.24 -12.21
N SER A 163 -6.18 -0.84 -13.35
CA SER A 163 -4.85 -0.74 -13.94
C SER A 163 -4.47 0.69 -14.32
N GLN A 164 -5.41 1.45 -14.88
CA GLN A 164 -5.20 2.87 -15.22
C GLN A 164 -4.99 3.71 -13.95
N MET A 165 -5.79 3.49 -12.90
CA MET A 165 -5.65 4.18 -11.62
C MET A 165 -4.28 3.89 -10.98
N LEU A 166 -3.87 2.61 -10.96
CA LEU A 166 -2.55 2.21 -10.45
C LEU A 166 -1.41 2.83 -11.26
N HIS A 167 -1.50 2.80 -12.60
CA HIS A 167 -0.49 3.41 -13.45
C HIS A 167 -0.37 4.92 -13.18
N ARG A 168 -1.49 5.60 -12.96
CA ARG A 168 -1.51 7.02 -12.63
C ARG A 168 -0.86 7.29 -11.27
N ILE A 169 -1.16 6.49 -10.24
CA ILE A 169 -0.50 6.57 -8.92
C ILE A 169 1.02 6.41 -9.05
N LEU A 170 1.48 5.48 -9.88
CA LEU A 170 2.91 5.23 -10.08
C LEU A 170 3.62 6.34 -10.88
N GLY A 171 2.87 7.17 -11.59
CA GLY A 171 3.40 8.29 -12.38
C GLY A 171 3.48 9.63 -11.65
N LEU A 172 2.94 9.72 -10.41
CA LEU A 172 2.91 10.93 -9.58
C LEU A 172 4.08 11.00 -8.63
#